data_349bc6cf8bd9b223d8a515006eca6ad8
#
_entry.id   349bc6cf8bd9b223d8a515006eca6ad8
#
_cell.length_a   1.000
_cell.length_b   1.000
_cell.length_c   1.000
_cell.angle_alpha   90.00
_cell.angle_beta   90.00
_cell.angle_gamma   90.00
#
_symmetry.space_group_name_H-M   'P 1'
#
loop_
_entity.id
_entity.type
_entity.pdbx_description
1 polymer ?
#
loop_
_entity_poly.entity_id
_entity_poly.type
_entity_poly.pdbx_seq_one_letter_code
_entity_poly.pdbx_strand_id
1 'polypeptide(L)'
;MAQLLNRGKIEDMKTEIVKINKKQIEKYNKEMQHAGDLIKKGELVAFPTETVYGLGGDALAPDAAKKIYAAKGRPSDNPLIVHIADIEDVKKVAKEIPEGLPELAEAFWPGPLTIIVEKSEAVPYATTGGMDTVAIRMPNDEIALELIRKSGCLIAAPSANTSGRPSPTEASHVAEDLSGKIAMILDGGPVGIGIESTIIDLTEKTPMVLRPGYITPKMLSEVLKKEVIIDPGIIAADDTTKPKAPGMKYKHYAPKADMIIVDGPQQDVIDKINMLVKENKRTKNARVAVIATEETKELYNADYVLSMGSRDNEDDIAAHLYKILRDCDELDVTAIYSESFATPRIGQAIMNRMLKAAGHQVIHTVEQ
;
A
#
# COMPACT_ATOMS: atom_id res chain seq x y z
N MET A 1 18.44 -44.03 -18.47
CA MET A 1 19.38 -42.90 -18.42
C MET A 1 18.68 -41.73 -17.74
N ALA A 2 18.84 -41.62 -16.42
CA ALA A 2 18.09 -40.64 -15.59
C ALA A 2 18.78 -39.28 -15.67
N GLN A 3 18.08 -38.26 -16.13
CA GLN A 3 18.49 -36.90 -16.03
C GLN A 3 18.42 -36.44 -14.54
N LEU A 4 19.56 -36.29 -13.94
CA LEU A 4 19.75 -35.65 -12.65
C LEU A 4 19.35 -34.18 -12.76
N LEU A 5 18.16 -33.85 -12.29
CA LEU A 5 17.76 -32.47 -12.03
C LEU A 5 18.66 -31.90 -10.93
N ASN A 6 19.52 -31.00 -11.33
CA ASN A 6 20.39 -30.20 -10.47
C ASN A 6 19.49 -29.26 -9.63
N ARG A 7 19.04 -29.71 -8.46
CA ARG A 7 18.46 -28.86 -7.41
C ARG A 7 19.62 -28.06 -6.83
N GLY A 8 19.90 -26.89 -7.44
CA GLY A 8 20.76 -25.89 -6.83
C GLY A 8 20.23 -25.63 -5.40
N LYS A 9 21.10 -25.80 -4.42
CA LYS A 9 20.84 -25.34 -3.04
C LYS A 9 20.49 -23.86 -3.15
N ILE A 10 19.25 -23.50 -2.84
CA ILE A 10 18.90 -22.13 -2.46
C ILE A 10 19.64 -21.96 -1.13
N GLU A 11 20.78 -21.28 -1.15
CA GLU A 11 21.38 -20.76 0.07
C GLU A 11 20.31 -19.89 0.71
N ASP A 12 19.93 -20.17 1.96
CA ASP A 12 18.96 -19.37 2.69
C ASP A 12 19.52 -17.93 2.77
N MET A 13 18.96 -17.02 1.98
CA MET A 13 19.36 -15.62 1.98
C MET A 13 19.07 -15.05 3.37
N LYS A 14 20.11 -14.59 4.07
CA LYS A 14 19.94 -13.92 5.36
C LYS A 14 19.55 -12.48 5.11
N THR A 15 18.31 -12.12 5.43
CA THR A 15 17.85 -10.72 5.39
C THR A 15 18.43 -9.93 6.56
N GLU A 16 19.13 -8.85 6.26
CA GLU A 16 19.61 -7.90 7.26
C GLU A 16 18.48 -6.96 7.70
N ILE A 17 18.37 -6.71 9.01
CA ILE A 17 17.42 -5.70 9.54
C ILE A 17 18.24 -4.62 10.21
N VAL A 18 18.18 -3.40 9.68
CA VAL A 18 18.96 -2.25 10.14
C VAL A 18 18.03 -1.19 10.69
N LYS A 19 18.10 -0.94 11.98
CA LYS A 19 17.30 0.10 12.65
C LYS A 19 17.91 1.47 12.42
N ILE A 20 17.13 2.39 11.87
CA ILE A 20 17.54 3.76 11.54
C ILE A 20 16.72 4.76 12.35
N ASN A 21 17.40 5.65 13.04
CA ASN A 21 16.74 6.81 13.65
C ASN A 21 16.67 7.96 12.64
N LYS A 22 15.49 8.24 12.10
CA LYS A 22 15.24 9.30 11.09
C LYS A 22 15.77 10.66 11.52
N LYS A 23 15.65 11.02 12.82
CA LYS A 23 16.11 12.31 13.34
C LYS A 23 17.65 12.46 13.39
N GLN A 24 18.39 11.40 13.12
CA GLN A 24 19.86 11.34 13.20
C GLN A 24 20.41 10.52 12.03
N ILE A 25 19.78 10.62 10.86
CA ILE A 25 20.09 9.78 9.68
C ILE A 25 21.56 9.90 9.25
N GLU A 26 22.18 11.06 9.49
CA GLU A 26 23.59 11.30 9.20
C GLU A 26 24.55 10.35 9.96
N LYS A 27 24.12 9.78 11.08
CA LYS A 27 24.89 8.79 11.83
C LYS A 27 24.92 7.41 11.18
N TYR A 28 23.98 7.15 10.27
CA TYR A 28 23.80 5.87 9.57
C TYR A 28 24.32 5.89 8.14
N ASN A 29 25.23 6.81 7.83
CA ASN A 29 25.75 6.98 6.46
C ASN A 29 26.35 5.71 5.87
N LYS A 30 27.00 4.85 6.69
CA LYS A 30 27.57 3.57 6.24
C LYS A 30 26.48 2.56 5.90
N GLU A 31 25.46 2.44 6.75
CA GLU A 31 24.32 1.55 6.57
C GLU A 31 23.49 1.97 5.36
N MET A 32 23.25 3.26 5.20
CA MET A 32 22.55 3.82 4.04
C MET A 32 23.34 3.63 2.73
N GLN A 33 24.67 3.81 2.77
CA GLN A 33 25.52 3.51 1.62
C GLN A 33 25.49 2.03 1.27
N HIS A 34 25.55 1.14 2.26
CA HIS A 34 25.45 -0.30 2.05
C HIS A 34 24.09 -0.69 1.43
N ALA A 35 22.99 -0.13 1.92
CA ALA A 35 21.68 -0.33 1.33
C ALA A 35 21.60 0.16 -0.13
N GLY A 36 22.17 1.33 -0.41
CA GLY A 36 22.28 1.87 -1.77
C GLY A 36 23.10 0.97 -2.70
N ASP A 37 24.22 0.45 -2.21
CA ASP A 37 25.09 -0.48 -2.97
C ASP A 37 24.37 -1.81 -3.27
N LEU A 38 23.50 -2.29 -2.35
CA LEU A 38 22.67 -3.47 -2.61
C LEU A 38 21.68 -3.21 -3.76
N ILE A 39 20.99 -2.08 -3.77
CA ILE A 39 20.10 -1.69 -4.88
C ILE A 39 20.88 -1.65 -6.20
N LYS A 40 22.05 -0.99 -6.20
CA LYS A 40 22.90 -0.87 -7.38
C LYS A 40 23.42 -2.22 -7.90
N LYS A 41 23.58 -3.21 -7.03
CA LYS A 41 23.93 -4.59 -7.39
C LYS A 41 22.72 -5.41 -7.87
N GLY A 42 21.53 -4.81 -7.92
CA GLY A 42 20.28 -5.47 -8.31
C GLY A 42 19.66 -6.34 -7.21
N GLU A 43 20.05 -6.11 -5.95
CA GLU A 43 19.39 -6.72 -4.78
C GLU A 43 18.19 -5.89 -4.32
N LEU A 44 17.31 -6.49 -3.51
CA LEU A 44 16.11 -5.86 -3.02
C LEU A 44 16.29 -5.36 -1.59
N VAL A 45 15.86 -4.12 -1.35
CA VAL A 45 15.88 -3.48 -0.03
C VAL A 45 14.46 -2.98 0.28
N ALA A 46 13.94 -3.36 1.45
CA ALA A 46 12.69 -2.79 1.95
C ALA A 46 13.00 -1.53 2.78
N PHE A 47 12.17 -0.50 2.62
CA PHE A 47 12.36 0.80 3.25
C PHE A 47 11.04 1.46 3.63
N PRO A 48 11.00 2.27 4.71
CA PRO A 48 9.82 3.02 5.09
C PRO A 48 9.56 4.16 4.11
N THR A 49 8.29 4.54 4.00
CA THR A 49 7.85 5.84 3.51
C THR A 49 6.90 6.45 4.54
N GLU A 50 6.35 7.65 4.28
CA GLU A 50 5.31 8.24 5.12
C GLU A 50 3.98 7.48 5.02
N THR A 51 3.79 6.65 3.97
CA THR A 51 2.55 5.91 3.69
C THR A 51 2.61 4.47 4.17
N VAL A 52 3.43 3.63 3.55
CA VAL A 52 3.67 2.22 3.87
C VAL A 52 5.12 1.86 3.55
N TYR A 53 5.63 0.73 4.04
CA TYR A 53 6.94 0.23 3.61
C TYR A 53 6.91 -0.20 2.14
N GLY A 54 7.94 0.22 1.39
CA GLY A 54 8.18 -0.15 -0.01
C GLY A 54 9.24 -1.24 -0.15
N LEU A 55 9.10 -2.11 -1.15
CA LEU A 55 10.12 -3.07 -1.56
C LEU A 55 10.83 -2.56 -2.80
N GLY A 56 12.05 -2.08 -2.64
CA GLY A 56 12.81 -1.37 -3.68
C GLY A 56 13.76 -2.24 -4.48
N GLY A 57 13.85 -1.91 -5.75
CA GLY A 57 14.89 -2.34 -6.68
C GLY A 57 15.13 -1.27 -7.75
N ASP A 58 16.20 -1.36 -8.52
CA ASP A 58 16.52 -0.40 -9.58
C ASP A 58 15.39 -0.36 -10.62
N ALA A 59 14.76 0.80 -10.78
CA ALA A 59 13.61 1.00 -11.67
C ALA A 59 13.96 0.82 -13.16
N LEU A 60 15.22 1.04 -13.55
CA LEU A 60 15.68 0.96 -14.93
C LEU A 60 16.29 -0.41 -15.26
N ALA A 61 16.41 -1.32 -14.27
CA ALA A 61 16.89 -2.68 -14.46
C ALA A 61 15.72 -3.67 -14.58
N PRO A 62 15.48 -4.30 -15.75
CA PRO A 62 14.35 -5.23 -15.94
C PRO A 62 14.36 -6.41 -14.95
N ASP A 63 15.55 -6.88 -14.56
CA ASP A 63 15.70 -8.02 -13.66
C ASP A 63 15.35 -7.65 -12.20
N ALA A 64 15.54 -6.40 -11.78
CA ALA A 64 15.11 -5.93 -10.47
C ALA A 64 13.57 -6.00 -10.34
N ALA A 65 12.82 -5.57 -11.36
CA ALA A 65 11.37 -5.69 -11.39
C ALA A 65 10.93 -7.16 -11.27
N LYS A 66 11.56 -8.09 -12.00
CA LYS A 66 11.27 -9.53 -11.92
C LYS A 66 11.53 -10.09 -10.52
N LYS A 67 12.62 -9.68 -9.86
CA LYS A 67 12.94 -10.08 -8.48
C LYS A 67 11.86 -9.56 -7.51
N ILE A 68 11.38 -8.32 -7.67
CA ILE A 68 10.29 -7.75 -6.87
C ILE A 68 9.02 -8.60 -7.00
N TYR A 69 8.60 -8.90 -8.22
CA TYR A 69 7.42 -9.74 -8.45
C TYR A 69 7.58 -11.14 -7.84
N ALA A 70 8.75 -11.75 -8.01
CA ALA A 70 9.04 -13.08 -7.46
C ALA A 70 9.04 -13.09 -5.93
N ALA A 71 9.71 -12.14 -5.28
CA ALA A 71 9.78 -12.05 -3.81
C ALA A 71 8.39 -11.91 -3.16
N LYS A 72 7.49 -11.16 -3.83
CA LYS A 72 6.13 -10.91 -3.35
C LYS A 72 5.11 -11.98 -3.77
N GLY A 73 5.40 -12.83 -4.75
CA GLY A 73 4.39 -13.62 -5.44
C GLY A 73 3.35 -12.75 -6.15
N ARG A 74 3.78 -11.60 -6.70
CA ARG A 74 2.91 -10.60 -7.35
C ARG A 74 2.80 -10.87 -8.85
N PRO A 75 1.60 -10.74 -9.46
CA PRO A 75 1.45 -10.77 -10.91
C PRO A 75 2.27 -9.68 -11.59
N SER A 76 2.99 -10.03 -12.66
CA SER A 76 3.91 -9.12 -13.38
C SER A 76 3.21 -8.07 -14.25
N ASP A 77 1.91 -8.19 -14.48
CA ASP A 77 1.07 -7.20 -15.16
C ASP A 77 0.59 -6.05 -14.26
N ASN A 78 0.93 -6.10 -12.97
CA ASN A 78 0.56 -5.09 -11.99
C ASN A 78 1.75 -4.11 -11.78
N PRO A 79 1.71 -2.88 -12.34
CA PRO A 79 2.86 -1.98 -12.44
C PRO A 79 3.48 -1.61 -11.10
N LEU A 80 4.72 -1.13 -11.14
CA LEU A 80 5.46 -0.61 -10.01
C LEU A 80 5.46 0.92 -10.04
N ILE A 81 5.65 1.56 -8.87
CA ILE A 81 5.81 3.01 -8.76
C ILE A 81 7.31 3.33 -8.71
N VAL A 82 7.77 4.23 -9.58
CA VAL A 82 9.14 4.74 -9.58
C VAL A 82 9.26 5.87 -8.55
N HIS A 83 10.12 5.67 -7.57
CA HIS A 83 10.41 6.66 -6.54
C HIS A 83 11.65 7.46 -6.91
N ILE A 84 11.55 8.78 -6.75
CA ILE A 84 12.60 9.77 -7.04
C ILE A 84 12.97 10.54 -5.77
N ALA A 85 14.15 11.15 -5.74
CA ALA A 85 14.60 12.03 -4.65
C ALA A 85 14.87 13.47 -5.11
N ASP A 86 14.75 13.73 -6.41
CA ASP A 86 14.89 15.04 -7.02
C ASP A 86 13.82 15.19 -8.11
N ILE A 87 13.24 16.39 -8.24
CA ILE A 87 12.22 16.67 -9.27
C ILE A 87 12.78 16.52 -10.69
N GLU A 88 14.07 16.82 -10.88
CA GLU A 88 14.75 16.67 -12.18
C GLU A 88 14.79 15.23 -12.66
N ASP A 89 14.66 14.24 -11.75
CA ASP A 89 14.62 12.83 -12.10
C ASP A 89 13.37 12.45 -12.90
N VAL A 90 12.30 13.26 -12.85
CA VAL A 90 11.10 13.05 -13.69
C VAL A 90 11.48 12.98 -15.15
N LYS A 91 12.42 13.82 -15.61
CA LYS A 91 12.88 13.88 -17.01
C LYS A 91 13.57 12.59 -17.48
N LYS A 92 14.03 11.74 -16.56
CA LYS A 92 14.65 10.45 -16.89
C LYS A 92 13.61 9.37 -17.23
N VAL A 93 12.41 9.50 -16.65
CA VAL A 93 11.39 8.45 -16.73
C VAL A 93 10.13 8.87 -17.48
N ALA A 94 9.83 10.15 -17.56
CA ALA A 94 8.73 10.69 -18.36
C ALA A 94 9.20 10.96 -19.80
N LYS A 95 8.36 10.65 -20.78
CA LYS A 95 8.60 11.00 -22.19
C LYS A 95 8.57 12.51 -22.39
N GLU A 96 7.61 13.16 -21.74
CA GLU A 96 7.49 14.61 -21.66
C GLU A 96 6.85 14.99 -20.30
N ILE A 97 6.98 16.25 -19.91
CA ILE A 97 6.35 16.77 -18.68
C ILE A 97 4.95 17.24 -19.04
N PRO A 98 3.89 16.52 -18.60
CA PRO A 98 2.53 16.94 -18.93
C PRO A 98 2.13 18.19 -18.14
N GLU A 99 1.13 18.93 -18.69
CA GLU A 99 0.48 20.03 -17.98
C GLU A 99 -0.08 19.56 -16.64
N GLY A 100 0.11 20.35 -15.60
CA GLY A 100 -0.34 20.05 -14.24
C GLY A 100 0.65 19.25 -13.37
N LEU A 101 1.65 18.59 -13.95
CA LEU A 101 2.65 17.90 -13.16
C LEU A 101 3.48 18.86 -12.32
N PRO A 102 4.02 20.00 -12.84
CA PRO A 102 4.78 20.94 -12.04
C PRO A 102 4.00 21.48 -10.85
N GLU A 103 2.73 21.86 -11.06
CA GLU A 103 1.87 22.41 -10.02
C GLU A 103 1.54 21.36 -8.94
N LEU A 104 1.27 20.12 -9.33
CA LEU A 104 1.04 19.04 -8.39
C LEU A 104 2.30 18.65 -7.63
N ALA A 105 3.45 18.67 -8.28
CA ALA A 105 4.73 18.39 -7.65
C ALA A 105 5.08 19.47 -6.62
N GLU A 106 4.92 20.75 -6.94
CA GLU A 106 5.14 21.87 -6.03
C GLU A 106 4.23 21.78 -4.79
N ALA A 107 2.96 21.39 -4.99
CA ALA A 107 1.98 21.34 -3.93
C ALA A 107 2.11 20.10 -3.02
N PHE A 108 2.53 18.94 -3.58
CA PHE A 108 2.38 17.65 -2.90
C PHE A 108 3.64 16.78 -2.87
N TRP A 109 4.76 17.21 -3.45
CA TRP A 109 6.03 16.50 -3.36
C TRP A 109 7.08 17.32 -2.60
N PRO A 110 7.86 16.66 -1.71
CA PRO A 110 7.76 15.25 -1.33
C PRO A 110 6.47 14.95 -0.56
N GLY A 111 5.80 13.80 -0.89
CA GLY A 111 4.54 13.46 -0.22
C GLY A 111 3.75 12.30 -0.82
N PRO A 112 2.51 12.11 -0.34
CA PRO A 112 1.71 10.92 -0.62
C PRO A 112 0.91 11.02 -1.94
N LEU A 113 1.51 11.61 -2.98
CA LEU A 113 0.95 11.69 -4.32
C LEU A 113 1.81 10.91 -5.32
N THR A 114 1.19 10.06 -6.10
CA THR A 114 1.78 9.37 -7.26
C THR A 114 1.13 9.91 -8.53
N ILE A 115 1.94 10.29 -9.52
CA ILE A 115 1.49 10.85 -10.80
C ILE A 115 1.85 9.88 -11.91
N ILE A 116 0.87 9.52 -12.74
CA ILE A 116 1.07 8.69 -13.93
C ILE A 116 1.24 9.61 -15.15
N VAL A 117 2.28 9.31 -15.94
CA VAL A 117 2.64 10.02 -17.17
C VAL A 117 3.04 9.02 -18.26
N GLU A 118 3.15 9.45 -19.52
CA GLU A 118 3.78 8.64 -20.58
C GLU A 118 5.23 8.35 -20.22
N LYS A 119 5.64 7.07 -20.31
CA LYS A 119 7.01 6.66 -19.98
C LYS A 119 8.02 7.05 -21.07
N SER A 120 9.24 7.35 -20.65
CA SER A 120 10.38 7.41 -21.56
C SER A 120 10.82 6.00 -22.00
N GLU A 121 11.64 5.91 -23.05
CA GLU A 121 12.23 4.65 -23.50
C GLU A 121 13.18 4.02 -22.47
N ALA A 122 13.72 4.81 -21.54
CA ALA A 122 14.61 4.33 -20.49
C ALA A 122 13.92 3.39 -19.49
N VAL A 123 12.58 3.53 -19.32
CA VAL A 123 11.83 2.71 -18.36
C VAL A 123 11.44 1.38 -19.00
N PRO A 124 11.91 0.24 -18.45
CA PRO A 124 11.56 -1.09 -18.98
C PRO A 124 10.07 -1.41 -18.81
N TYR A 125 9.49 -2.14 -19.76
CA TYR A 125 8.13 -2.66 -19.65
C TYR A 125 7.93 -3.60 -18.44
N ALA A 126 9.00 -4.25 -17.98
CA ALA A 126 8.95 -5.04 -16.74
C ALA A 126 8.57 -4.19 -15.52
N THR A 127 9.04 -2.95 -15.45
CA THR A 127 8.72 -2.00 -14.38
C THR A 127 7.28 -1.49 -14.47
N THR A 128 6.78 -1.28 -15.68
CA THR A 128 5.44 -0.72 -15.92
C THR A 128 4.34 -1.78 -16.10
N GLY A 129 4.65 -3.06 -15.92
CA GLY A 129 3.67 -4.15 -16.16
C GLY A 129 3.21 -4.23 -17.61
N GLY A 130 4.05 -3.79 -18.56
CA GLY A 130 3.76 -3.79 -19.99
C GLY A 130 2.96 -2.59 -20.47
N MET A 131 2.91 -1.50 -19.70
CA MET A 131 2.20 -0.26 -20.09
C MET A 131 3.16 0.78 -20.65
N ASP A 132 2.65 1.67 -21.52
CA ASP A 132 3.33 2.83 -22.07
C ASP A 132 3.35 4.04 -21.12
N THR A 133 2.87 3.84 -19.89
CA THR A 133 2.81 4.84 -18.82
C THR A 133 3.69 4.42 -17.65
N VAL A 134 4.15 5.39 -16.86
CA VAL A 134 4.92 5.19 -15.63
C VAL A 134 4.30 5.99 -14.48
N ALA A 135 4.24 5.37 -13.32
CA ALA A 135 3.82 6.01 -12.08
C ALA A 135 5.06 6.53 -11.34
N ILE A 136 5.08 7.81 -10.97
CA ILE A 136 6.22 8.49 -10.35
C ILE A 136 5.80 9.07 -9.01
N ARG A 137 6.67 8.98 -8.00
CA ARG A 137 6.45 9.56 -6.67
C ARG A 137 7.74 10.05 -6.04
N MET A 138 7.71 11.19 -5.37
CA MET A 138 8.74 11.62 -4.43
C MET A 138 8.20 11.44 -3.00
N PRO A 139 8.66 10.43 -2.23
CA PRO A 139 8.13 10.17 -0.89
C PRO A 139 8.62 11.21 0.12
N ASN A 140 7.83 11.48 1.16
CA ASN A 140 8.22 12.34 2.28
C ASN A 140 8.76 11.50 3.45
N ASP A 141 9.90 10.86 3.24
CA ASP A 141 10.59 10.07 4.27
C ASP A 141 12.11 10.15 4.04
N GLU A 142 12.84 10.56 5.08
CA GLU A 142 14.28 10.79 5.00
C GLU A 142 15.06 9.52 4.63
N ILE A 143 14.62 8.34 5.11
CA ILE A 143 15.30 7.06 4.79
C ILE A 143 15.07 6.72 3.32
N ALA A 144 13.84 6.90 2.82
CA ALA A 144 13.53 6.67 1.42
C ALA A 144 14.34 7.58 0.49
N LEU A 145 14.36 8.88 0.77
CA LEU A 145 15.08 9.86 -0.04
C LEU A 145 16.59 9.60 -0.01
N GLU A 146 17.16 9.29 1.17
CA GLU A 146 18.57 9.00 1.30
C GLU A 146 18.96 7.68 0.61
N LEU A 147 18.12 6.65 0.68
CA LEU A 147 18.36 5.39 -0.05
C LEU A 147 18.41 5.63 -1.57
N ILE A 148 17.50 6.43 -2.11
CA ILE A 148 17.47 6.78 -3.54
C ILE A 148 18.78 7.51 -3.90
N ARG A 149 19.18 8.53 -3.13
CA ARG A 149 20.42 9.29 -3.38
C ARG A 149 21.67 8.40 -3.30
N LYS A 150 21.78 7.57 -2.26
CA LYS A 150 22.94 6.69 -2.05
C LYS A 150 23.06 5.58 -3.08
N SER A 151 21.94 5.08 -3.57
CA SER A 151 21.94 4.08 -4.64
C SER A 151 22.37 4.68 -5.96
N GLY A 152 22.14 5.97 -6.20
CA GLY A 152 22.30 6.60 -7.51
C GLY A 152 21.35 6.05 -8.58
N CYS A 153 20.33 5.26 -8.16
CA CYS A 153 19.30 4.67 -9.00
C CYS A 153 17.95 5.31 -8.69
N LEU A 154 17.03 5.32 -9.66
CA LEU A 154 15.62 5.49 -9.40
C LEU A 154 15.08 4.15 -8.86
N ILE A 155 14.20 4.19 -7.86
CA ILE A 155 13.78 2.97 -7.18
C ILE A 155 12.33 2.61 -7.54
N ALA A 156 12.14 1.49 -8.23
CA ALA A 156 10.81 0.91 -8.40
C ALA A 156 10.40 0.19 -7.12
N ALA A 157 9.26 0.57 -6.54
CA ALA A 157 8.78 -0.06 -5.32
C ALA A 157 7.26 -0.18 -5.26
N PRO A 158 6.71 -1.39 -5.10
CA PRO A 158 5.39 -1.64 -4.52
C PRO A 158 5.49 -1.69 -3.00
N SER A 159 4.37 -1.86 -2.27
CA SER A 159 4.38 -2.15 -0.83
C SER A 159 5.17 -3.43 -0.52
N ALA A 160 5.86 -3.49 0.63
CA ALA A 160 6.80 -4.56 0.98
C ALA A 160 6.12 -5.77 1.68
N ASN A 161 4.99 -6.25 1.17
CA ASN A 161 4.24 -7.41 1.67
C ASN A 161 4.18 -8.55 0.65
N THR A 162 3.93 -9.77 1.08
CA THR A 162 3.45 -10.85 0.20
C THR A 162 2.13 -10.44 -0.45
N SER A 163 1.98 -10.70 -1.75
CA SER A 163 0.81 -10.26 -2.53
C SER A 163 -0.50 -10.71 -1.88
N GLY A 164 -1.47 -9.81 -1.80
CA GLY A 164 -2.79 -10.07 -1.20
C GLY A 164 -2.89 -9.74 0.30
N ARG A 165 -1.79 -9.76 1.06
CA ARG A 165 -1.77 -9.43 2.50
C ARG A 165 -1.88 -7.91 2.74
N PRO A 166 -2.27 -7.48 3.95
CA PRO A 166 -2.27 -6.05 4.33
C PRO A 166 -0.90 -5.41 4.14
N SER A 167 -0.86 -4.17 3.63
CA SER A 167 0.39 -3.45 3.41
C SER A 167 1.14 -3.24 4.72
N PRO A 168 2.50 -3.30 4.72
CA PRO A 168 3.29 -3.19 5.94
C PRO A 168 3.40 -1.73 6.39
N THR A 169 3.09 -1.46 7.64
CA THR A 169 3.23 -0.17 8.31
C THR A 169 4.37 -0.13 9.32
N GLU A 170 5.00 -1.29 9.57
CA GLU A 170 6.16 -1.48 10.44
C GLU A 170 7.15 -2.47 9.81
N ALA A 171 8.42 -2.39 10.19
CA ALA A 171 9.45 -3.31 9.70
C ALA A 171 9.20 -4.78 10.09
N SER A 172 8.55 -5.02 11.23
CA SER A 172 8.09 -6.35 11.68
C SER A 172 7.19 -7.03 10.66
N HIS A 173 6.24 -6.28 10.07
CA HIS A 173 5.35 -6.76 9.03
C HIS A 173 6.12 -7.17 7.75
N VAL A 174 7.15 -6.39 7.40
CA VAL A 174 8.03 -6.72 6.27
C VAL A 174 8.83 -7.98 6.57
N ALA A 175 9.40 -8.09 7.78
CA ALA A 175 10.18 -9.25 8.20
C ALA A 175 9.34 -10.54 8.18
N GLU A 176 8.09 -10.49 8.64
CA GLU A 176 7.16 -11.62 8.58
C GLU A 176 6.94 -12.09 7.13
N ASP A 177 6.77 -11.19 6.18
CA ASP A 177 6.40 -11.50 4.81
C ASP A 177 7.61 -11.88 3.92
N LEU A 178 8.76 -11.21 4.12
CA LEU A 178 9.84 -11.18 3.14
C LEU A 178 11.22 -11.60 3.68
N SER A 179 11.39 -11.93 4.97
CA SER A 179 12.66 -12.49 5.46
C SER A 179 13.05 -13.74 4.68
N GLY A 180 14.32 -13.85 4.34
CA GLY A 180 14.86 -14.94 3.52
C GLY A 180 14.66 -14.75 2.00
N LYS A 181 13.94 -13.69 1.57
CA LYS A 181 13.65 -13.40 0.15
C LYS A 181 14.27 -12.11 -0.36
N ILE A 182 14.72 -11.23 0.54
CA ILE A 182 15.28 -9.91 0.23
C ILE A 182 16.57 -9.68 1.03
N ALA A 183 17.44 -8.81 0.53
CA ALA A 183 18.75 -8.58 1.14
C ALA A 183 18.66 -7.81 2.47
N MET A 184 17.84 -6.75 2.53
CA MET A 184 17.83 -5.85 3.68
C MET A 184 16.45 -5.26 3.95
N ILE A 185 16.19 -4.94 5.22
CA ILE A 185 15.08 -4.12 5.70
C ILE A 185 15.65 -2.93 6.47
N LEU A 186 15.37 -1.72 6.01
CA LEU A 186 15.67 -0.50 6.76
C LEU A 186 14.49 -0.23 7.71
N ASP A 187 14.71 -0.43 9.01
CA ASP A 187 13.68 -0.20 10.04
C ASP A 187 13.71 1.26 10.51
N GLY A 188 12.79 2.07 10.01
CA GLY A 188 12.57 3.45 10.41
C GLY A 188 11.43 3.64 11.43
N GLY A 189 10.94 2.54 12.02
CA GLY A 189 9.77 2.54 12.90
C GLY A 189 8.44 2.58 12.13
N PRO A 190 7.32 2.82 12.83
CA PRO A 190 6.00 2.89 12.21
C PRO A 190 5.89 4.08 11.25
N VAL A 191 5.06 3.91 10.21
CA VAL A 191 4.76 4.97 9.24
C VAL A 191 3.72 5.94 9.80
N GLY A 192 3.62 7.15 9.19
CA GLY A 192 2.74 8.20 9.71
C GLY A 192 1.31 8.14 9.16
N ILE A 193 1.12 7.80 7.87
CA ILE A 193 -0.21 7.87 7.19
C ILE A 193 -0.93 6.51 7.22
N GLY A 194 -0.22 5.42 6.98
CA GLY A 194 -0.76 4.06 7.10
C GLY A 194 -1.53 3.51 5.89
N ILE A 195 -1.86 4.34 4.91
CA ILE A 195 -2.45 3.93 3.63
C ILE A 195 -1.61 4.42 2.46
N GLU A 196 -1.66 3.74 1.32
CA GLU A 196 -0.87 4.07 0.13
C GLU A 196 -1.23 5.44 -0.44
N SER A 197 -0.28 6.02 -1.20
CA SER A 197 -0.44 7.31 -1.91
C SER A 197 -1.66 7.35 -2.81
N THR A 198 -2.23 8.54 -2.96
CA THR A 198 -3.17 8.85 -4.05
C THR A 198 -2.46 8.65 -5.38
N ILE A 199 -3.16 8.06 -6.38
CA ILE A 199 -2.65 7.94 -7.74
C ILE A 199 -3.55 8.75 -8.67
N ILE A 200 -2.95 9.72 -9.38
CA ILE A 200 -3.60 10.51 -10.42
C ILE A 200 -2.98 10.19 -11.78
N ASP A 201 -3.82 10.02 -12.78
CA ASP A 201 -3.43 9.84 -14.18
C ASP A 201 -3.55 11.18 -14.93
N LEU A 202 -2.44 11.65 -15.50
CA LEU A 202 -2.34 12.85 -16.31
C LEU A 202 -2.19 12.54 -17.82
N THR A 203 -2.31 11.29 -18.24
CA THR A 203 -2.17 10.91 -19.65
C THR A 203 -3.45 11.13 -20.45
N GLU A 204 -4.56 11.31 -19.75
CA GLU A 204 -5.87 11.57 -20.36
C GLU A 204 -6.21 13.08 -20.33
N LYS A 205 -7.12 13.52 -21.20
CA LYS A 205 -7.55 14.93 -21.28
C LYS A 205 -8.09 15.46 -19.93
N THR A 206 -8.83 14.62 -19.21
CA THR A 206 -9.35 14.94 -17.87
C THR A 206 -8.56 14.17 -16.85
N PRO A 207 -7.86 14.83 -15.91
CA PRO A 207 -7.12 14.15 -14.86
C PRO A 207 -8.03 13.22 -14.04
N MET A 208 -7.54 12.00 -13.77
CA MET A 208 -8.35 10.95 -13.16
C MET A 208 -7.64 10.31 -11.98
N VAL A 209 -8.33 10.19 -10.83
CA VAL A 209 -7.83 9.44 -9.67
C VAL A 209 -8.07 7.96 -9.88
N LEU A 210 -7.00 7.18 -9.96
CA LEU A 210 -7.02 5.72 -10.11
C LEU A 210 -6.91 4.98 -8.77
N ARG A 211 -6.47 5.65 -7.72
CA ARG A 211 -6.46 5.14 -6.36
C ARG A 211 -6.65 6.29 -5.38
N PRO A 212 -7.74 6.32 -4.61
CA PRO A 212 -7.92 7.32 -3.57
C PRO A 212 -6.92 7.10 -2.43
N GLY A 213 -6.40 8.17 -1.86
CA GLY A 213 -5.44 8.18 -0.75
C GLY A 213 -5.58 9.46 0.06
N TYR A 214 -4.48 9.87 0.72
CA TYR A 214 -4.47 11.04 1.59
C TYR A 214 -4.74 12.36 0.85
N ILE A 215 -4.24 12.49 -0.39
CA ILE A 215 -4.52 13.64 -1.25
C ILE A 215 -5.86 13.38 -1.93
N THR A 216 -6.86 14.22 -1.62
CA THR A 216 -8.23 14.05 -2.10
C THR A 216 -8.43 14.62 -3.51
N PRO A 217 -9.44 14.16 -4.27
CA PRO A 217 -9.78 14.74 -5.58
C PRO A 217 -10.05 16.24 -5.51
N LYS A 218 -10.64 16.72 -4.41
CA LYS A 218 -10.86 18.15 -4.18
C LYS A 218 -9.54 18.93 -4.12
N MET A 219 -8.56 18.46 -3.34
CA MET A 219 -7.23 19.09 -3.24
C MET A 219 -6.54 19.14 -4.61
N LEU A 220 -6.64 18.05 -5.39
CA LEU A 220 -6.07 17.99 -6.73
C LEU A 220 -6.75 18.99 -7.68
N SER A 221 -8.09 19.08 -7.65
CA SER A 221 -8.86 20.03 -8.48
C SER A 221 -8.53 21.49 -8.12
N GLU A 222 -8.33 21.80 -6.85
CA GLU A 222 -7.96 23.13 -6.38
C GLU A 222 -6.58 23.57 -6.91
N VAL A 223 -5.60 22.66 -6.95
CA VAL A 223 -4.26 22.94 -7.49
C VAL A 223 -4.29 23.05 -9.02
N LEU A 224 -4.91 22.09 -9.68
CA LEU A 224 -4.96 22.05 -11.15
C LEU A 224 -5.93 23.10 -11.76
N LYS A 225 -6.82 23.68 -10.95
CA LYS A 225 -7.91 24.57 -11.42
C LYS A 225 -8.76 23.93 -12.53
N LYS A 226 -8.88 22.61 -12.47
CA LYS A 226 -9.63 21.74 -13.40
C LYS A 226 -10.38 20.69 -12.60
N GLU A 227 -11.45 20.16 -13.17
CA GLU A 227 -12.13 19.00 -12.58
C GLU A 227 -11.21 17.78 -12.60
N VAL A 228 -11.13 17.09 -11.45
CA VAL A 228 -10.46 15.79 -11.30
C VAL A 228 -11.54 14.76 -11.01
N ILE A 229 -11.69 13.79 -11.89
CA ILE A 229 -12.67 12.71 -11.75
C ILE A 229 -12.07 11.51 -11.05
N ILE A 230 -12.93 10.64 -10.52
CA ILE A 230 -12.53 9.36 -9.95
C ILE A 230 -12.87 8.28 -10.96
N ASP A 231 -11.94 7.33 -11.16
CA ASP A 231 -12.19 6.19 -12.05
C ASP A 231 -13.43 5.41 -11.58
N PRO A 232 -14.44 5.23 -12.42
CA PRO A 232 -15.64 4.46 -12.09
C PRO A 232 -15.35 3.03 -11.62
N GLY A 233 -14.28 2.41 -12.11
CA GLY A 233 -13.84 1.09 -11.70
C GLY A 233 -13.38 1.00 -10.23
N ILE A 234 -13.15 2.14 -9.56
CA ILE A 234 -12.89 2.17 -8.11
C ILE A 234 -14.18 1.95 -7.32
N ILE A 235 -15.29 2.41 -7.85
CA ILE A 235 -16.61 2.35 -7.21
C ILE A 235 -17.31 1.03 -7.56
N ALA A 236 -17.21 0.60 -8.80
CA ALA A 236 -17.74 -0.68 -9.28
C ALA A 236 -16.63 -1.74 -9.24
N ALA A 237 -16.85 -2.85 -8.53
CA ALA A 237 -15.92 -3.99 -8.50
C ALA A 237 -15.90 -4.68 -9.88
N ASP A 238 -15.20 -4.10 -10.86
CA ASP A 238 -15.03 -4.66 -12.20
C ASP A 238 -13.64 -5.28 -12.36
N ASP A 239 -13.57 -6.62 -12.29
CA ASP A 239 -12.34 -7.40 -12.42
C ASP A 239 -11.90 -7.63 -13.88
N THR A 240 -12.63 -7.11 -14.86
CA THR A 240 -12.40 -7.43 -16.28
C THR A 240 -11.36 -6.55 -16.95
N THR A 241 -11.04 -5.38 -16.40
CA THR A 241 -10.12 -4.42 -17.00
C THR A 241 -8.66 -4.66 -16.57
N LYS A 242 -7.69 -4.41 -17.50
CA LYS A 242 -6.26 -4.43 -17.19
C LYS A 242 -5.95 -3.30 -16.20
N PRO A 243 -5.27 -3.57 -15.07
CA PRO A 243 -5.00 -2.54 -14.07
C PRO A 243 -4.06 -1.46 -14.62
N LYS A 244 -4.51 -0.21 -14.65
CA LYS A 244 -3.68 0.96 -15.01
C LYS A 244 -2.77 1.41 -13.85
N ALA A 245 -3.05 0.98 -12.62
CA ALA A 245 -2.31 1.38 -11.43
C ALA A 245 -2.25 0.25 -10.39
N PRO A 246 -1.26 0.28 -9.45
CA PRO A 246 -1.19 -0.67 -8.35
C PRO A 246 -2.43 -0.65 -7.47
N GLY A 247 -2.98 -1.83 -7.12
CA GLY A 247 -4.12 -1.97 -6.21
C GLY A 247 -5.50 -1.80 -6.85
N MET A 248 -5.61 -1.71 -8.17
CA MET A 248 -6.91 -1.65 -8.86
C MET A 248 -7.57 -3.03 -8.98
N LYS A 249 -6.80 -4.09 -9.23
CA LYS A 249 -7.27 -5.45 -9.49
C LYS A 249 -6.76 -6.41 -8.40
N TYR A 250 -7.36 -7.58 -8.31
CA TYR A 250 -7.03 -8.67 -7.38
C TYR A 250 -7.51 -8.44 -5.93
N LYS A 251 -7.69 -9.53 -5.18
CA LYS A 251 -7.95 -9.49 -3.74
C LYS A 251 -6.72 -8.88 -3.06
N HIS A 252 -6.91 -7.72 -2.42
CA HIS A 252 -5.84 -6.98 -1.77
C HIS A 252 -6.18 -6.74 -0.30
N TYR A 253 -5.13 -6.65 0.53
CA TYR A 253 -5.23 -6.24 1.94
C TYR A 253 -6.02 -7.23 2.82
N ALA A 254 -6.31 -8.43 2.30
CA ALA A 254 -7.18 -9.37 2.97
C ALA A 254 -6.47 -10.03 4.16
N PRO A 255 -7.08 -10.02 5.36
CA PRO A 255 -6.71 -10.90 6.46
C PRO A 255 -6.99 -12.36 6.10
N LYS A 256 -6.50 -13.29 6.91
CA LYS A 256 -6.72 -14.73 6.73
C LYS A 256 -8.18 -15.12 6.95
N ALA A 257 -8.83 -14.50 7.96
CA ALA A 257 -10.22 -14.74 8.27
C ALA A 257 -11.16 -13.99 7.32
N ASP A 258 -12.35 -14.52 7.13
CA ASP A 258 -13.41 -13.83 6.39
C ASP A 258 -13.83 -12.57 7.14
N MET A 259 -13.91 -11.46 6.39
CA MET A 259 -14.27 -10.15 6.92
C MET A 259 -15.57 -9.64 6.28
N ILE A 260 -16.45 -9.09 7.10
CA ILE A 260 -17.72 -8.46 6.69
C ILE A 260 -17.79 -7.06 7.28
N ILE A 261 -18.11 -6.08 6.45
CA ILE A 261 -18.38 -4.71 6.88
C ILE A 261 -19.89 -4.58 7.14
N VAL A 262 -20.26 -3.93 8.23
CA VAL A 262 -21.66 -3.59 8.54
C VAL A 262 -21.79 -2.06 8.44
N ASP A 263 -22.74 -1.61 7.62
CA ASP A 263 -22.94 -0.20 7.28
C ASP A 263 -24.38 0.23 7.60
N GLY A 264 -24.53 1.46 8.09
CA GLY A 264 -25.81 2.06 8.45
C GLY A 264 -25.75 2.95 9.68
N PRO A 265 -26.91 3.30 10.28
CA PRO A 265 -26.97 4.04 11.54
C PRO A 265 -26.24 3.30 12.66
N GLN A 266 -25.51 4.05 13.48
CA GLN A 266 -24.58 3.50 14.48
C GLN A 266 -25.20 2.43 15.37
N GLN A 267 -26.43 2.66 15.92
CA GLN A 267 -27.07 1.69 16.80
C GLN A 267 -27.44 0.41 16.06
N ASP A 268 -27.92 0.52 14.82
CA ASP A 268 -28.32 -0.64 14.01
C ASP A 268 -27.08 -1.47 13.62
N VAL A 269 -25.92 -0.82 13.38
CA VAL A 269 -24.64 -1.47 13.13
C VAL A 269 -24.20 -2.26 14.37
N ILE A 270 -24.25 -1.65 15.56
CA ILE A 270 -23.89 -2.31 16.83
C ILE A 270 -24.77 -3.53 17.08
N ASP A 271 -26.08 -3.39 16.96
CA ASP A 271 -27.04 -4.48 17.19
C ASP A 271 -26.82 -5.62 16.17
N LYS A 272 -26.60 -5.28 14.91
CA LYS A 272 -26.33 -6.24 13.83
C LYS A 272 -25.04 -7.00 14.06
N ILE A 273 -23.94 -6.33 14.37
CA ILE A 273 -22.64 -6.97 14.66
C ILE A 273 -22.77 -7.89 15.87
N ASN A 274 -23.37 -7.46 16.98
CA ASN A 274 -23.55 -8.29 18.16
C ASN A 274 -24.42 -9.54 17.87
N MET A 275 -25.45 -9.40 17.03
CA MET A 275 -26.23 -10.54 16.56
C MET A 275 -25.38 -11.54 15.77
N LEU A 276 -24.58 -11.08 14.81
CA LEU A 276 -23.70 -11.91 13.98
C LEU A 276 -22.62 -12.60 14.82
N VAL A 277 -22.02 -11.92 15.77
CA VAL A 277 -21.05 -12.48 16.73
C VAL A 277 -21.69 -13.64 17.51
N LYS A 278 -22.87 -13.41 18.08
CA LYS A 278 -23.61 -14.43 18.85
C LYS A 278 -23.95 -15.65 17.99
N GLU A 279 -24.38 -15.44 16.77
CA GLU A 279 -24.71 -16.51 15.83
C GLU A 279 -23.47 -17.35 15.44
N ASN A 280 -22.35 -16.70 15.08
CA ASN A 280 -21.12 -17.38 14.72
C ASN A 280 -20.53 -18.20 15.88
N LYS A 281 -20.53 -17.65 17.11
CA LYS A 281 -20.09 -18.40 18.30
C LYS A 281 -20.94 -19.63 18.55
N ARG A 282 -22.28 -19.52 18.36
CA ARG A 282 -23.21 -20.61 18.59
C ARG A 282 -23.12 -21.73 17.55
N THR A 283 -22.97 -21.35 16.26
CA THR A 283 -23.11 -22.30 15.13
C THR A 283 -21.78 -22.87 14.68
N LYS A 284 -20.68 -22.10 14.77
CA LYS A 284 -19.37 -22.44 14.22
C LYS A 284 -18.26 -22.60 15.26
N ASN A 285 -18.56 -22.40 16.54
CA ASN A 285 -17.55 -22.30 17.61
C ASN A 285 -16.41 -21.33 17.22
N ALA A 286 -16.76 -20.23 16.57
CA ALA A 286 -15.83 -19.29 15.96
C ALA A 286 -15.20 -18.38 17.01
N ARG A 287 -13.91 -18.04 16.78
CA ARG A 287 -13.22 -16.93 17.45
C ARG A 287 -13.44 -15.68 16.61
N VAL A 288 -14.10 -14.68 17.15
CA VAL A 288 -14.57 -13.52 16.41
C VAL A 288 -13.86 -12.25 16.85
N ALA A 289 -13.32 -11.48 15.89
CA ALA A 289 -12.88 -10.12 16.11
C ALA A 289 -13.91 -9.11 15.60
N VAL A 290 -14.02 -7.99 16.29
CA VAL A 290 -14.76 -6.80 15.85
C VAL A 290 -13.78 -5.64 15.71
N ILE A 291 -13.80 -4.99 14.55
CA ILE A 291 -13.06 -3.76 14.27
C ILE A 291 -14.02 -2.59 14.48
N ALA A 292 -13.72 -1.75 15.46
CA ALA A 292 -14.59 -0.69 15.96
C ALA A 292 -13.84 0.65 16.09
N THR A 293 -14.50 1.69 16.54
CA THR A 293 -13.89 2.95 16.97
C THR A 293 -13.76 3.02 18.49
N GLU A 294 -13.03 4.03 19.00
CA GLU A 294 -12.92 4.29 20.44
C GLU A 294 -14.29 4.51 21.08
N GLU A 295 -15.23 5.12 20.33
CA GLU A 295 -16.57 5.47 20.81
C GLU A 295 -17.50 4.25 20.97
N THR A 296 -17.20 3.17 20.22
CA THR A 296 -18.13 2.01 20.14
C THR A 296 -17.54 0.71 20.65
N LYS A 297 -16.22 0.62 20.86
CA LYS A 297 -15.52 -0.63 21.19
C LYS A 297 -16.08 -1.37 22.40
N GLU A 298 -16.54 -0.65 23.43
CA GLU A 298 -17.11 -1.21 24.65
C GLU A 298 -18.55 -1.74 24.47
N LEU A 299 -19.16 -1.51 23.30
CA LEU A 299 -20.54 -1.91 22.99
C LEU A 299 -20.62 -3.28 22.29
N TYR A 300 -19.47 -3.90 22.00
CA TYR A 300 -19.38 -5.19 21.32
C TYR A 300 -19.02 -6.33 22.27
N ASN A 301 -19.69 -7.47 22.10
CA ASN A 301 -19.45 -8.67 22.90
C ASN A 301 -18.77 -9.78 22.06
N ALA A 302 -17.57 -9.49 21.55
CA ALA A 302 -16.75 -10.41 20.77
C ALA A 302 -15.61 -11.03 21.61
N ASP A 303 -14.85 -11.97 21.02
CA ASP A 303 -13.65 -12.51 21.69
C ASP A 303 -12.54 -11.47 21.70
N TYR A 304 -12.47 -10.66 20.63
CA TYR A 304 -11.55 -9.53 20.50
C TYR A 304 -12.30 -8.33 19.92
N VAL A 305 -12.06 -7.16 20.49
CA VAL A 305 -12.54 -5.89 19.96
C VAL A 305 -11.32 -5.00 19.76
N LEU A 306 -11.05 -4.63 18.50
CA LEU A 306 -9.89 -3.87 18.10
C LEU A 306 -10.33 -2.47 17.66
N SER A 307 -9.75 -1.43 18.28
CA SER A 307 -10.07 -0.05 17.95
C SER A 307 -9.16 0.49 16.86
N MET A 308 -9.74 1.08 15.82
CA MET A 308 -9.01 1.83 14.79
C MET A 308 -8.69 3.29 15.19
N GLY A 309 -9.08 3.71 16.39
CA GLY A 309 -8.97 5.09 16.85
C GLY A 309 -10.33 5.79 16.94
N SER A 310 -10.30 7.10 17.18
CA SER A 310 -11.53 7.91 17.23
C SER A 310 -12.10 8.15 15.84
N ARG A 311 -13.42 8.08 15.71
CA ARG A 311 -14.13 8.37 14.44
C ARG A 311 -13.92 9.81 13.98
N ASP A 312 -13.67 10.72 14.90
CA ASP A 312 -13.36 12.13 14.62
C ASP A 312 -11.91 12.36 14.16
N ASN A 313 -11.04 11.35 14.26
CA ASN A 313 -9.64 11.41 13.84
C ASN A 313 -9.37 10.41 12.70
N GLU A 314 -9.67 10.84 11.47
CA GLU A 314 -9.46 10.02 10.27
C GLU A 314 -8.01 9.60 10.05
N ASP A 315 -7.04 10.41 10.52
CA ASP A 315 -5.62 10.11 10.39
C ASP A 315 -5.23 8.91 11.26
N ASP A 316 -5.78 8.79 12.48
CA ASP A 316 -5.60 7.63 13.34
C ASP A 316 -6.21 6.38 12.71
N ILE A 317 -7.42 6.48 12.17
CA ILE A 317 -8.08 5.35 11.51
C ILE A 317 -7.22 4.84 10.34
N ALA A 318 -6.71 5.73 9.50
CA ALA A 318 -5.85 5.36 8.39
C ALA A 318 -4.53 4.71 8.85
N ALA A 319 -3.90 5.27 9.90
CA ALA A 319 -2.64 4.77 10.44
C ALA A 319 -2.76 3.35 11.03
N HIS A 320 -3.89 3.03 11.65
CA HIS A 320 -4.13 1.74 12.30
C HIS A 320 -4.71 0.66 11.37
N LEU A 321 -5.27 1.02 10.21
CA LEU A 321 -6.01 0.12 9.34
C LEU A 321 -5.29 -1.20 9.05
N TYR A 322 -4.10 -1.14 8.49
CA TYR A 322 -3.37 -2.35 8.11
C TYR A 322 -2.78 -3.10 9.29
N LYS A 323 -2.39 -2.37 10.34
CA LYS A 323 -1.93 -3.00 11.58
C LYS A 323 -3.02 -3.87 12.17
N ILE A 324 -4.24 -3.36 12.31
CA ILE A 324 -5.37 -4.11 12.88
C ILE A 324 -5.73 -5.34 12.06
N LEU A 325 -5.69 -5.24 10.73
CA LEU A 325 -5.93 -6.41 9.87
C LEU A 325 -4.85 -7.49 10.08
N ARG A 326 -3.60 -7.11 10.36
CA ARG A 326 -2.53 -8.05 10.72
C ARG A 326 -2.67 -8.59 12.13
N ASP A 327 -3.05 -7.74 13.09
CA ASP A 327 -3.33 -8.17 14.47
C ASP A 327 -4.44 -9.23 14.50
N CYS A 328 -5.47 -9.12 13.64
CA CYS A 328 -6.48 -10.18 13.48
C CYS A 328 -5.88 -11.51 13.02
N ASP A 329 -4.87 -11.48 12.12
CA ASP A 329 -4.16 -12.68 11.69
C ASP A 329 -3.36 -13.36 12.81
N GLU A 330 -2.77 -12.55 13.72
CA GLU A 330 -2.02 -13.04 14.88
C GLU A 330 -2.93 -13.63 15.97
N LEU A 331 -4.11 -13.08 16.12
CA LEU A 331 -5.11 -13.54 17.09
C LEU A 331 -5.80 -14.86 16.67
N ASP A 332 -5.51 -15.35 15.47
CA ASP A 332 -6.07 -16.60 14.92
C ASP A 332 -7.60 -16.63 14.97
N VAL A 333 -8.21 -15.50 14.61
CA VAL A 333 -9.67 -15.40 14.51
C VAL A 333 -10.19 -16.06 13.25
N THR A 334 -11.44 -16.51 13.27
CA THR A 334 -12.08 -17.22 12.14
C THR A 334 -13.12 -16.34 11.43
N ALA A 335 -13.52 -15.23 12.03
CA ALA A 335 -14.42 -14.25 11.43
C ALA A 335 -14.09 -12.85 11.96
N ILE A 336 -14.23 -11.85 11.09
CA ILE A 336 -14.04 -10.44 11.42
C ILE A 336 -15.28 -9.67 11.00
N TYR A 337 -15.84 -8.88 11.91
CA TYR A 337 -16.88 -7.90 11.63
C TYR A 337 -16.31 -6.51 11.83
N SER A 338 -16.65 -5.57 10.95
CA SER A 338 -16.18 -4.20 11.04
C SER A 338 -17.32 -3.21 10.87
N GLU A 339 -17.28 -2.12 11.61
CA GLU A 339 -18.03 -0.92 11.26
C GLU A 339 -17.56 -0.36 9.91
N SER A 340 -18.40 0.46 9.27
CA SER A 340 -18.00 1.30 8.15
C SER A 340 -17.33 2.59 8.65
N PHE A 341 -16.38 3.09 7.85
CA PHE A 341 -15.59 4.29 8.14
C PHE A 341 -15.77 5.35 7.05
N ALA A 342 -17.00 5.54 6.58
CA ALA A 342 -17.34 6.58 5.60
C ALA A 342 -17.25 7.97 6.25
N THR A 343 -16.06 8.57 6.22
CA THR A 343 -15.75 9.88 6.81
C THR A 343 -15.52 10.94 5.71
N PRO A 344 -15.66 12.24 6.01
CA PRO A 344 -15.80 13.24 4.95
C PRO A 344 -14.52 13.54 4.15
N ARG A 345 -13.31 13.35 4.71
CA ARG A 345 -12.03 13.73 4.08
C ARG A 345 -11.37 12.54 3.38
N ILE A 346 -10.84 11.60 4.15
CA ILE A 346 -10.11 10.43 3.61
C ILE A 346 -10.89 9.12 3.74
N GLY A 347 -12.15 9.19 4.18
CA GLY A 347 -13.01 8.02 4.35
C GLY A 347 -13.18 7.20 3.07
N GLN A 348 -13.20 7.85 1.91
CA GLN A 348 -13.22 7.14 0.62
C GLN A 348 -11.96 6.26 0.45
N ALA A 349 -10.79 6.76 0.85
CA ALA A 349 -9.56 5.99 0.79
C ALA A 349 -9.55 4.83 1.79
N ILE A 350 -10.03 5.07 3.02
CA ILE A 350 -10.17 4.05 4.07
C ILE A 350 -11.13 2.96 3.59
N MET A 351 -12.34 3.33 3.18
CA MET A 351 -13.36 2.38 2.74
C MET A 351 -12.95 1.60 1.49
N ASN A 352 -12.21 2.22 0.56
CA ASN A 352 -11.67 1.49 -0.59
C ASN A 352 -10.76 0.31 -0.17
N ARG A 353 -9.93 0.48 0.88
CA ARG A 353 -9.07 -0.59 1.44
C ARG A 353 -9.88 -1.62 2.21
N MET A 354 -10.82 -1.17 3.03
CA MET A 354 -11.71 -2.03 3.82
C MET A 354 -12.57 -2.93 2.93
N LEU A 355 -13.19 -2.37 1.89
CA LEU A 355 -13.98 -3.13 0.92
C LEU A 355 -13.16 -4.20 0.22
N LYS A 356 -11.91 -3.87 -0.20
CA LYS A 356 -11.01 -4.86 -0.80
C LYS A 356 -10.56 -5.93 0.19
N ALA A 357 -10.30 -5.56 1.45
CA ALA A 357 -9.98 -6.50 2.52
C ALA A 357 -11.14 -7.47 2.79
N ALA A 358 -12.38 -6.96 2.79
CA ALA A 358 -13.60 -7.74 2.97
C ALA A 358 -14.07 -8.49 1.71
N GLY A 359 -13.36 -8.37 0.57
CA GLY A 359 -13.81 -8.95 -0.69
C GLY A 359 -15.20 -8.42 -1.11
N HIS A 360 -15.48 -7.14 -0.84
CA HIS A 360 -16.74 -6.44 -1.06
C HIS A 360 -17.94 -7.02 -0.30
N GLN A 361 -17.71 -7.77 0.78
CA GLN A 361 -18.80 -8.26 1.65
C GLN A 361 -19.26 -7.13 2.57
N VAL A 362 -20.44 -6.59 2.29
CA VAL A 362 -21.10 -5.53 3.08
C VAL A 362 -22.53 -5.96 3.44
N ILE A 363 -22.91 -5.68 4.67
CA ILE A 363 -24.30 -5.80 5.14
C ILE A 363 -24.79 -4.39 5.44
N HIS A 364 -25.83 -3.94 4.73
CA HIS A 364 -26.52 -2.70 5.04
C HIS A 364 -27.64 -2.96 6.03
N THR A 365 -27.74 -2.16 7.10
CA THR A 365 -28.77 -2.33 8.15
C THR A 365 -30.10 -1.66 7.79
N VAL A 366 -30.10 -0.77 6.81
CA VAL A 366 -31.28 -0.14 6.23
C VAL A 366 -31.31 -0.42 4.72
N GLU A 367 -32.52 -0.56 4.15
CA GLU A 367 -32.67 -0.65 2.69
C GLU A 367 -32.25 0.69 2.06
N GLN A 368 -31.44 0.62 0.99
CA GLN A 368 -30.99 1.80 0.21
C GLN A 368 -32.10 2.29 -0.71
#